data_360c90cd798663d07d9b60e518c7bf20
#
_entry.id   360c90cd798663d07d9b60e518c7bf20
#
_cell.length_a   1.000
_cell.length_b   1.000
_cell.length_c   1.000
_cell.angle_alpha   90.00
_cell.angle_beta   90.00
_cell.angle_gamma   90.00
#
_symmetry.space_group_name_H-M   'P 1'
#
loop_
_entity.id
_entity.type
_entity.pdbx_description
1 polymer ?
#
loop_
_entity_poly.entity_id
_entity_poly.type
_entity_poly.pdbx_seq_one_letter_code
_entity_poly.pdbx_strand_id
1 'polypeptide(L)'
;AAGDSTPKIMWTVVASLAPIVALATYFFGPSALLVVAAATAGALVTERALDRRGTLRDGSAAITGILLGLTLPAGLPLWMAFIGGVFGIGIGKLVFGGLGQNVFNPALLGRAFLQASFPVALTTFPAPATGPWWRLRGDNFAWPFASPRALDTVTGATPLGRMKFDHQGTPLLDLVLGTTSGSLGETSGLVILLCGSYLA
;
A
#
# COMPACT_ATOMS: atom_id res chain seq x y z
N ALA A 1 27.02 14.88 10.12
CA ALA A 1 26.21 14.28 9.06
C ALA A 1 26.90 14.31 7.68
N ALA A 2 28.18 13.95 7.59
CA ALA A 2 28.91 13.90 6.33
C ALA A 2 29.10 12.43 5.95
N GLY A 3 28.15 11.83 5.22
CA GLY A 3 28.31 10.45 4.77
C GLY A 3 27.07 9.74 4.23
N ASP A 4 25.89 10.32 4.36
CA ASP A 4 24.69 9.66 3.91
C ASP A 4 24.30 10.12 2.49
N SER A 5 24.51 9.22 1.53
CA SER A 5 24.08 9.44 0.14
C SER A 5 22.56 9.24 0.04
N THR A 6 21.90 9.97 -0.87
CA THR A 6 20.45 9.82 -1.13
C THR A 6 20.01 8.37 -1.30
N PRO A 7 20.70 7.49 -2.06
CA PRO A 7 20.34 6.10 -2.16
C PRO A 7 20.38 5.36 -0.82
N LYS A 8 21.39 5.64 0.03
CA LYS A 8 21.49 5.00 1.35
C LYS A 8 20.29 5.33 2.23
N ILE A 9 19.90 6.61 2.28
CA ILE A 9 18.72 7.05 3.03
C ILE A 9 17.46 6.36 2.51
N MET A 10 17.26 6.33 1.19
CA MET A 10 16.10 5.70 0.59
C MET A 10 16.02 4.19 0.91
N TRP A 11 17.12 3.46 0.82
CA TRP A 11 17.14 2.05 1.17
C TRP A 11 16.94 1.80 2.67
N THR A 12 17.38 2.71 3.54
CA THR A 12 17.07 2.64 4.98
C THR A 12 15.56 2.78 5.21
N VAL A 13 14.88 3.68 4.50
CA VAL A 13 13.42 3.78 4.55
C VAL A 13 12.75 2.49 4.07
N VAL A 14 13.20 1.90 2.95
CA VAL A 14 12.68 0.60 2.48
C VAL A 14 12.84 -0.48 3.56
N ALA A 15 14.00 -0.53 4.21
CA ALA A 15 14.25 -1.49 5.29
C ALA A 15 13.32 -1.26 6.49
N SER A 16 13.05 0.00 6.85
CA SER A 16 12.12 0.33 7.95
C SER A 16 10.65 -0.01 7.64
N LEU A 17 10.27 -0.10 6.38
CA LEU A 17 8.93 -0.54 5.96
C LEU A 17 8.77 -2.07 5.98
N ALA A 18 9.87 -2.83 5.98
CA ALA A 18 9.81 -4.29 5.94
C ALA A 18 9.04 -4.92 7.11
N PRO A 19 9.19 -4.48 8.39
CA PRO A 19 8.38 -5.00 9.49
C PRO A 19 6.88 -4.73 9.32
N ILE A 20 6.51 -3.57 8.75
CA ILE A 20 5.11 -3.21 8.49
C ILE A 20 4.53 -4.13 7.42
N VAL A 21 5.27 -4.39 6.33
CA VAL A 21 4.86 -5.34 5.29
C VAL A 21 4.74 -6.77 5.84
N ALA A 22 5.68 -7.19 6.69
CA ALA A 22 5.64 -8.49 7.33
C ALA A 22 4.40 -8.66 8.22
N LEU A 23 4.07 -7.64 9.02
CA LEU A 23 2.90 -7.65 9.88
C LEU A 23 1.60 -7.62 9.06
N ALA A 24 1.53 -6.79 8.01
CA ALA A 24 0.40 -6.80 7.07
C ALA A 24 0.20 -8.19 6.45
N THR A 25 1.30 -8.86 6.09
CA THR A 25 1.26 -10.23 5.56
C THR A 25 0.80 -11.23 6.61
N TYR A 26 1.16 -11.04 7.87
CA TYR A 26 0.70 -11.87 8.98
C TYR A 26 -0.83 -11.78 9.17
N PHE A 27 -1.40 -10.56 9.16
CA PHE A 27 -2.84 -10.34 9.37
C PHE A 27 -3.70 -10.64 8.14
N PHE A 28 -3.24 -10.28 6.95
CA PHE A 28 -4.03 -10.39 5.71
C PHE A 28 -3.58 -11.53 4.79
N GLY A 29 -2.56 -12.29 5.20
CA GLY A 29 -2.06 -13.41 4.41
C GLY A 29 -1.32 -13.00 3.14
N PRO A 30 -1.17 -13.93 2.16
CA PRO A 30 -0.42 -13.70 0.93
C PRO A 30 -0.93 -12.53 0.09
N SER A 31 -2.23 -12.20 0.18
CA SER A 31 -2.86 -11.09 -0.55
C SER A 31 -2.16 -9.76 -0.28
N ALA A 32 -1.75 -9.51 0.98
CA ALA A 32 -1.04 -8.29 1.34
C ALA A 32 0.28 -8.16 0.56
N LEU A 33 1.07 -9.23 0.56
CA LEU A 33 2.35 -9.25 -0.15
C LEU A 33 2.16 -9.08 -1.66
N LEU A 34 1.14 -9.74 -2.24
CA LEU A 34 0.84 -9.65 -3.66
C LEU A 34 0.43 -8.23 -4.08
N VAL A 35 -0.42 -7.55 -3.30
CA VAL A 35 -0.85 -6.18 -3.59
C VAL A 35 0.34 -5.21 -3.51
N VAL A 36 1.16 -5.30 -2.45
CA VAL A 36 2.37 -4.48 -2.31
C VAL A 36 3.36 -4.76 -3.44
N ALA A 37 3.57 -6.04 -3.78
CA ALA A 37 4.44 -6.43 -4.89
C ALA A 37 3.94 -5.90 -6.25
N ALA A 38 2.63 -5.98 -6.52
CA ALA A 38 2.04 -5.49 -7.76
C ALA A 38 2.18 -3.96 -7.89
N ALA A 39 1.89 -3.20 -6.83
CA ALA A 39 2.08 -1.75 -6.81
C ALA A 39 3.55 -1.38 -7.03
N THR A 40 4.47 -2.08 -6.36
CA THR A 40 5.91 -1.87 -6.49
C THR A 40 6.41 -2.23 -7.88
N ALA A 41 5.92 -3.33 -8.46
CA ALA A 41 6.24 -3.72 -9.83
C ALA A 41 5.78 -2.66 -10.84
N GLY A 42 4.56 -2.12 -10.69
CA GLY A 42 4.06 -1.03 -11.53
C GLY A 42 4.95 0.21 -11.46
N ALA A 43 5.37 0.60 -10.24
CA ALA A 43 6.27 1.71 -10.02
C ALA A 43 7.65 1.50 -10.67
N LEU A 44 8.27 0.33 -10.45
CA LEU A 44 9.60 0.00 -10.98
C LEU A 44 9.61 -0.15 -12.51
N VAL A 45 8.59 -0.82 -13.07
CA VAL A 45 8.46 -0.99 -14.52
C VAL A 45 8.31 0.36 -15.22
N THR A 46 7.49 1.25 -14.66
CA THR A 46 7.29 2.58 -15.23
C THR A 46 8.56 3.41 -15.18
N GLU A 47 9.25 3.42 -14.04
CA GLU A 47 10.52 4.12 -13.93
C GLU A 47 11.55 3.56 -14.91
N ARG A 48 11.66 2.22 -15.01
CA ARG A 48 12.59 1.57 -15.95
C ARG A 48 12.28 1.87 -17.42
N ALA A 49 11.00 1.96 -17.77
CA ALA A 49 10.57 2.18 -19.15
C ALA A 49 10.69 3.64 -19.60
N LEU A 50 10.40 4.58 -18.70
CA LEU A 50 10.28 6.00 -19.04
C LEU A 50 11.48 6.84 -18.58
N ASP A 51 12.21 6.40 -17.55
CA ASP A 51 13.37 7.13 -17.07
C ASP A 51 14.63 6.79 -17.84
N ARG A 52 15.13 7.79 -18.55
CA ARG A 52 16.39 7.70 -19.34
C ARG A 52 17.65 7.93 -18.50
N ARG A 53 17.52 8.36 -17.24
CA ARG A 53 18.64 8.76 -16.36
C ARG A 53 19.14 7.61 -15.46
N GLY A 54 18.45 6.49 -15.42
CA GLY A 54 18.87 5.30 -14.67
C GLY A 54 18.70 5.42 -13.16
N THR A 55 17.65 6.12 -12.70
CA THR A 55 17.39 6.41 -11.27
C THR A 55 16.88 5.21 -10.46
N LEU A 56 16.69 4.03 -11.07
CA LEU A 56 16.26 2.82 -10.35
C LEU A 56 17.13 2.47 -9.12
N ARG A 57 18.41 2.89 -9.14
CA ARG A 57 19.36 2.59 -8.06
C ARG A 57 19.15 3.45 -6.81
N ASP A 58 18.40 4.54 -6.92
CA ASP A 58 18.12 5.42 -5.78
C ASP A 58 17.07 4.89 -4.81
N GLY A 59 16.32 3.86 -5.19
CA GLY A 59 15.29 3.21 -4.37
C GLY A 59 13.96 3.97 -4.28
N SER A 60 13.84 5.14 -4.90
CA SER A 60 12.65 5.99 -4.76
C SER A 60 11.38 5.39 -5.36
N ALA A 61 11.47 4.67 -6.49
CA ALA A 61 10.33 3.96 -7.05
C ALA A 61 9.89 2.77 -6.17
N ALA A 62 10.85 2.07 -5.57
CA ALA A 62 10.55 1.01 -4.62
C ALA A 62 9.78 1.54 -3.40
N ILE A 63 10.24 2.65 -2.80
CA ILE A 63 9.53 3.33 -1.71
C ILE A 63 8.11 3.72 -2.15
N THR A 64 7.99 4.37 -3.30
CA THR A 64 6.69 4.81 -3.83
C THR A 64 5.72 3.64 -3.99
N GLY A 65 6.18 2.53 -4.58
CA GLY A 65 5.37 1.34 -4.77
C GLY A 65 4.97 0.65 -3.47
N ILE A 66 5.90 0.52 -2.51
CA ILE A 66 5.62 -0.07 -1.20
C ILE A 66 4.65 0.81 -0.41
N LEU A 67 4.88 2.12 -0.35
CA LEU A 67 3.98 3.06 0.34
C LEU A 67 2.59 3.05 -0.29
N LEU A 68 2.49 3.11 -1.63
CA LEU A 68 1.21 2.96 -2.31
C LEU A 68 0.53 1.65 -1.91
N GLY A 69 1.22 0.51 -2.05
CA GLY A 69 0.69 -0.80 -1.71
C GLY A 69 0.17 -0.87 -0.27
N LEU A 70 0.90 -0.30 0.68
CA LEU A 70 0.48 -0.23 2.09
C LEU A 70 -0.78 0.62 2.30
N THR A 71 -1.08 1.57 1.43
CA THR A 71 -2.32 2.35 1.51
C THR A 71 -3.54 1.66 0.89
N LEU A 72 -3.35 0.52 0.23
CA LEU A 72 -4.41 -0.22 -0.47
C LEU A 72 -5.04 -1.30 0.42
N PRO A 73 -6.30 -1.71 0.14
CA PRO A 73 -6.91 -2.86 0.79
C PRO A 73 -6.31 -4.19 0.28
N ALA A 74 -6.24 -5.19 1.17
CA ALA A 74 -5.68 -6.51 0.83
C ALA A 74 -6.43 -7.25 -0.29
N GLY A 75 -7.73 -6.99 -0.43
CA GLY A 75 -8.57 -7.63 -1.44
C GLY A 75 -8.52 -7.02 -2.83
N LEU A 76 -7.72 -5.97 -3.04
CA LEU A 76 -7.66 -5.25 -4.30
C LEU A 76 -7.13 -6.14 -5.45
N PRO A 77 -7.74 -6.12 -6.64
CA PRO A 77 -7.18 -6.77 -7.82
C PRO A 77 -5.76 -6.28 -8.14
N LEU A 78 -4.85 -7.22 -8.42
CA LEU A 78 -3.43 -6.91 -8.61
C LEU A 78 -3.17 -5.95 -9.77
N TRP A 79 -3.96 -6.04 -10.85
CA TRP A 79 -3.84 -5.12 -11.98
C TRP A 79 -4.17 -3.67 -11.62
N MET A 80 -5.12 -3.43 -10.69
CA MET A 80 -5.42 -2.08 -10.19
C MET A 80 -4.23 -1.54 -9.38
N ALA A 81 -3.67 -2.35 -8.46
CA ALA A 81 -2.48 -1.96 -7.70
C ALA A 81 -1.30 -1.63 -8.63
N PHE A 82 -1.10 -2.44 -9.68
CA PHE A 82 -0.07 -2.21 -10.69
C PHE A 82 -0.27 -0.87 -11.43
N ILE A 83 -1.49 -0.60 -11.93
CA ILE A 83 -1.80 0.66 -12.62
C ILE A 83 -1.64 1.86 -11.69
N GLY A 84 -2.00 1.72 -10.41
CA GLY A 84 -1.74 2.76 -9.40
C GLY A 84 -0.26 3.11 -9.28
N GLY A 85 0.61 2.11 -9.29
CA GLY A 85 2.07 2.29 -9.32
C GLY A 85 2.56 2.97 -10.60
N VAL A 86 2.02 2.55 -11.75
CA VAL A 86 2.31 3.17 -13.06
C VAL A 86 1.92 4.65 -13.06
N PHE A 87 0.72 4.97 -12.61
CA PHE A 87 0.24 6.35 -12.58
C PHE A 87 1.02 7.20 -11.57
N GLY A 88 1.28 6.66 -10.39
CA GLY A 88 2.03 7.35 -9.33
C GLY A 88 3.42 7.78 -9.80
N ILE A 89 4.20 6.87 -10.39
CA ILE A 89 5.53 7.19 -10.91
C ILE A 89 5.44 7.98 -12.22
N GLY A 90 4.61 7.56 -13.17
CA GLY A 90 4.50 8.20 -14.48
C GLY A 90 4.15 9.67 -14.35
N ILE A 91 3.02 9.97 -13.73
CA ILE A 91 2.52 11.34 -13.58
C ILE A 91 3.14 12.03 -12.36
N GLY A 92 3.22 11.36 -11.21
CA GLY A 92 3.64 11.99 -9.96
C GLY A 92 5.13 12.29 -9.87
N LYS A 93 5.98 11.55 -10.59
CA LYS A 93 7.43 11.73 -10.54
C LYS A 93 8.02 12.15 -11.89
N LEU A 94 7.80 11.36 -12.95
CA LEU A 94 8.55 11.52 -14.19
C LEU A 94 8.13 12.75 -15.01
N VAL A 95 6.84 13.09 -15.04
CA VAL A 95 6.34 14.29 -15.74
C VAL A 95 6.95 15.58 -15.16
N PHE A 96 7.19 15.63 -13.87
CA PHE A 96 7.76 16.81 -13.19
C PHE A 96 9.29 16.87 -13.19
N GLY A 97 9.99 15.89 -13.77
CA GLY A 97 11.45 15.92 -13.91
C GLY A 97 12.23 14.99 -12.98
N GLY A 98 11.57 14.17 -12.17
CA GLY A 98 12.20 13.14 -11.35
C GLY A 98 12.30 13.50 -9.86
N LEU A 99 13.17 12.78 -9.13
CA LEU A 99 13.33 12.92 -7.69
C LEU A 99 13.69 14.36 -7.29
N GLY A 100 12.97 14.90 -6.31
CA GLY A 100 13.16 16.25 -5.78
C GLY A 100 12.43 17.36 -6.55
N GLN A 101 11.79 17.03 -7.68
CA GLN A 101 11.00 17.99 -8.49
C GLN A 101 9.50 17.70 -8.48
N ASN A 102 9.07 16.69 -7.75
CA ASN A 102 7.67 16.32 -7.69
C ASN A 102 6.85 17.33 -6.88
N VAL A 103 5.80 17.83 -7.49
CA VAL A 103 4.83 18.73 -6.83
C VAL A 103 3.97 17.95 -5.81
N PHE A 104 3.67 16.70 -6.13
CA PHE A 104 2.84 15.81 -5.30
C PHE A 104 3.63 14.58 -4.86
N ASN A 105 3.22 13.98 -3.73
CA ASN A 105 3.71 12.67 -3.34
C ASN A 105 3.22 11.62 -4.35
N PRO A 106 4.11 10.91 -5.07
CA PRO A 106 3.73 9.99 -6.12
C PRO A 106 2.85 8.82 -5.63
N ALA A 107 3.08 8.33 -4.41
CA ALA A 107 2.26 7.26 -3.84
C ALA A 107 0.83 7.73 -3.56
N LEU A 108 0.68 8.93 -2.98
CA LEU A 108 -0.64 9.50 -2.71
C LEU A 108 -1.38 9.87 -4.00
N LEU A 109 -0.67 10.31 -5.04
CA LEU A 109 -1.26 10.58 -6.35
C LEU A 109 -1.76 9.29 -7.00
N GLY A 110 -0.99 8.20 -6.93
CA GLY A 110 -1.43 6.88 -7.38
C GLY A 110 -2.68 6.40 -6.64
N ARG A 111 -2.73 6.57 -5.31
CA ARG A 111 -3.93 6.27 -4.52
C ARG A 111 -5.13 7.14 -4.92
N ALA A 112 -4.93 8.44 -5.08
CA ALA A 112 -6.01 9.35 -5.48
C ALA A 112 -6.60 8.97 -6.85
N PHE A 113 -5.75 8.63 -7.81
CA PHE A 113 -6.17 8.10 -9.10
C PHE A 113 -7.01 6.83 -8.96
N LEU A 114 -6.55 5.86 -8.18
CA LEU A 114 -7.29 4.62 -7.95
C LEU A 114 -8.62 4.89 -7.25
N GLN A 115 -8.65 5.78 -6.26
CA GLN A 115 -9.86 6.15 -5.54
C GLN A 115 -10.90 6.81 -6.45
N ALA A 116 -10.46 7.65 -7.39
CA ALA A 116 -11.35 8.28 -8.36
C ALA A 116 -11.86 7.29 -9.41
N SER A 117 -11.02 6.34 -9.84
CA SER A 117 -11.35 5.38 -10.90
C SER A 117 -12.10 4.15 -10.39
N PHE A 118 -11.79 3.67 -9.19
CA PHE A 118 -12.30 2.42 -8.62
C PHE A 118 -12.72 2.57 -7.14
N PRO A 119 -13.67 3.48 -6.84
CA PRO A 119 -14.02 3.82 -5.45
C PRO A 119 -14.49 2.61 -4.63
N VAL A 120 -15.29 1.73 -5.21
CA VAL A 120 -15.82 0.54 -4.52
C VAL A 120 -14.69 -0.41 -4.11
N ALA A 121 -13.74 -0.69 -5.02
CA ALA A 121 -12.63 -1.58 -4.73
C ALA A 121 -11.70 -1.01 -3.63
N LEU A 122 -11.53 0.30 -3.58
CA LEU A 122 -10.68 0.99 -2.59
C LEU A 122 -11.35 1.15 -1.21
N THR A 123 -12.66 1.02 -1.12
CA THR A 123 -13.42 1.14 0.14
C THR A 123 -13.87 -0.22 0.70
N THR A 124 -13.56 -1.31 0.00
CA THR A 124 -13.86 -2.67 0.44
C THR A 124 -12.67 -3.22 1.22
N PHE A 125 -12.78 -3.27 2.55
CA PHE A 125 -11.71 -3.75 3.42
C PHE A 125 -12.02 -5.15 3.93
N PRO A 126 -11.23 -6.18 3.60
CA PRO A 126 -11.39 -7.51 4.18
C PRO A 126 -11.03 -7.48 5.67
N ALA A 127 -11.74 -8.29 6.46
CA ALA A 127 -11.44 -8.45 7.87
C ALA A 127 -10.10 -9.15 8.08
N PRO A 128 -9.27 -8.73 9.05
CA PRO A 128 -8.02 -9.39 9.37
C PRO A 128 -8.26 -10.77 9.98
N ALA A 129 -7.31 -11.68 9.83
CA ALA A 129 -7.26 -13.00 10.49
C ALA A 129 -8.51 -13.91 10.34
N THR A 130 -9.34 -13.72 9.30
CA THR A 130 -10.49 -14.60 9.03
C THR A 130 -10.10 -15.81 8.21
N GLY A 131 -10.10 -17.00 8.80
CA GLY A 131 -9.82 -18.27 8.13
C GLY A 131 -8.32 -18.60 7.95
N PRO A 132 -7.97 -19.64 7.17
CA PRO A 132 -6.60 -20.10 6.99
C PRO A 132 -5.69 -19.00 6.43
N TRP A 133 -4.45 -18.92 6.91
CA TRP A 133 -3.48 -17.88 6.54
C TRP A 133 -3.19 -17.82 5.03
N TRP A 134 -3.20 -18.95 4.33
CA TRP A 134 -2.93 -19.04 2.88
C TRP A 134 -4.11 -18.63 2.00
N ARG A 135 -5.29 -18.37 2.58
CA ARG A 135 -6.46 -17.96 1.81
C ARG A 135 -6.29 -16.54 1.31
N LEU A 136 -6.52 -16.34 0.01
CA LEU A 136 -6.54 -15.01 -0.59
C LEU A 136 -7.73 -14.20 -0.05
N ARG A 137 -7.49 -12.93 0.21
CA ARG A 137 -8.49 -11.98 0.72
C ARG A 137 -9.05 -11.17 -0.43
N GLY A 138 -10.22 -11.54 -0.93
CA GLY A 138 -10.85 -10.85 -2.06
C GLY A 138 -10.45 -11.42 -3.42
N ASP A 139 -10.66 -10.64 -4.47
CA ASP A 139 -10.51 -11.07 -5.87
C ASP A 139 -9.18 -10.55 -6.48
N ASN A 140 -8.06 -10.88 -5.82
CA ASN A 140 -6.74 -10.40 -6.26
C ASN A 140 -6.43 -10.72 -7.73
N PHE A 141 -6.93 -11.85 -8.24
CA PHE A 141 -6.71 -12.31 -9.63
C PHE A 141 -7.89 -12.00 -10.56
N ALA A 142 -8.78 -11.08 -10.19
CA ALA A 142 -9.83 -10.65 -11.10
C ALA A 142 -9.23 -10.06 -12.39
N TRP A 143 -9.82 -10.44 -13.53
CA TRP A 143 -9.47 -9.85 -14.81
C TRP A 143 -9.98 -8.42 -14.92
N PRO A 144 -9.27 -7.54 -15.63
CA PRO A 144 -9.76 -6.20 -15.92
C PRO A 144 -11.16 -6.26 -16.54
N PHE A 145 -12.08 -5.44 -16.01
CA PHE A 145 -13.48 -5.34 -16.48
C PHE A 145 -14.34 -6.60 -16.35
N ALA A 146 -13.84 -7.65 -15.69
CA ALA A 146 -14.67 -8.80 -15.34
C ALA A 146 -15.68 -8.42 -14.26
N SER A 147 -16.89 -8.99 -14.35
CA SER A 147 -17.88 -8.85 -13.29
C SER A 147 -17.31 -9.35 -11.97
N PRO A 148 -17.47 -8.60 -10.86
CA PRO A 148 -16.99 -9.06 -9.56
C PRO A 148 -17.57 -10.44 -9.29
N ARG A 149 -16.71 -11.42 -9.00
CA ARG A 149 -17.19 -12.67 -8.41
C ARG A 149 -17.87 -12.28 -7.10
N ALA A 150 -19.06 -12.84 -6.86
CA ALA A 150 -19.69 -12.81 -5.54
C ALA A 150 -18.81 -13.63 -4.59
N LEU A 151 -17.69 -13.05 -4.19
CA LEU A 151 -16.85 -13.62 -3.16
C LEU A 151 -17.52 -13.32 -1.83
N ASP A 152 -17.66 -14.36 -1.04
CA ASP A 152 -18.14 -14.31 0.35
C ASP A 152 -17.04 -13.60 1.21
N THR A 153 -16.70 -12.40 0.80
CA THR A 153 -15.75 -11.54 1.51
C THR A 153 -16.53 -10.74 2.53
N VAL A 154 -16.43 -11.17 3.77
CA VAL A 154 -16.93 -10.36 4.89
C VAL A 154 -16.12 -9.07 4.92
N THR A 155 -16.74 -7.99 4.42
CA THR A 155 -16.18 -6.64 4.53
C THR A 155 -16.30 -6.19 5.98
N GLY A 156 -15.16 -5.95 6.61
CA GLY A 156 -15.13 -5.39 7.96
C GLY A 156 -15.28 -3.88 7.91
N ALA A 157 -16.13 -3.32 8.77
CA ALA A 157 -16.16 -1.88 8.98
C ALA A 157 -14.83 -1.41 9.60
N THR A 158 -14.26 -0.34 9.08
CA THR A 158 -13.07 0.27 9.68
C THR A 158 -13.41 0.88 11.04
N PRO A 159 -12.46 1.02 11.97
CA PRO A 159 -12.70 1.67 13.28
C PRO A 159 -13.38 3.02 13.15
N LEU A 160 -12.96 3.82 12.18
CA LEU A 160 -13.55 5.13 11.91
C LEU A 160 -14.98 5.02 11.34
N GLY A 161 -15.24 4.01 10.51
CA GLY A 161 -16.57 3.71 10.00
C GLY A 161 -17.54 3.33 11.12
N ARG A 162 -17.12 2.44 12.04
CA ARG A 162 -17.91 2.08 13.24
C ARG A 162 -18.21 3.29 14.13
N MET A 163 -17.22 4.14 14.36
CA MET A 163 -17.41 5.33 15.17
C MET A 163 -18.39 6.32 14.51
N LYS A 164 -18.31 6.48 13.17
CA LYS A 164 -19.13 7.43 12.43
C LYS A 164 -20.58 6.97 12.24
N PHE A 165 -20.81 5.70 11.92
CA PHE A 165 -22.12 5.19 11.55
C PHE A 165 -22.83 4.44 12.69
N ASP A 166 -22.06 3.66 13.47
CA ASP A 166 -22.62 2.83 14.54
C ASP A 166 -22.45 3.49 15.93
N HIS A 167 -21.74 4.63 16.01
CA HIS A 167 -21.38 5.32 17.25
C HIS A 167 -20.66 4.41 18.27
N GLN A 168 -19.99 3.36 17.77
CA GLN A 168 -19.25 2.40 18.60
C GLN A 168 -17.75 2.69 18.55
N GLY A 169 -17.13 2.87 19.71
CA GLY A 169 -15.68 2.97 19.84
C GLY A 169 -15.02 1.60 19.69
N THR A 170 -13.88 1.55 18.99
CA THR A 170 -13.05 0.35 18.94
C THR A 170 -12.12 0.31 20.15
N PRO A 171 -11.92 -0.84 20.81
CA PRO A 171 -10.99 -0.96 21.93
C PRO A 171 -9.60 -0.46 21.56
N LEU A 172 -8.98 0.30 22.46
CA LEU A 172 -7.65 0.90 22.22
C LEU A 172 -6.59 -0.17 21.92
N LEU A 173 -6.71 -1.31 22.55
CA LEU A 173 -5.79 -2.43 22.40
C LEU A 173 -5.83 -3.00 20.97
N ASP A 174 -7.00 -3.10 20.37
CA ASP A 174 -7.17 -3.54 18.98
C ASP A 174 -6.57 -2.54 17.97
N LEU A 175 -6.66 -1.24 18.27
CA LEU A 175 -6.04 -0.19 17.46
C LEU A 175 -4.51 -0.23 17.56
N VAL A 176 -3.97 -0.49 18.75
CA VAL A 176 -2.51 -0.58 18.96
C VAL A 176 -1.94 -1.84 18.35
N LEU A 177 -2.61 -2.98 18.48
CA LEU A 177 -2.18 -4.27 17.95
C LEU A 177 -2.48 -4.44 16.46
N GLY A 178 -3.50 -3.73 15.94
CA GLY A 178 -3.84 -3.77 14.51
C GLY A 178 -4.77 -4.90 14.10
N THR A 179 -5.59 -5.41 15.00
CA THR A 179 -6.61 -6.44 14.71
C THR A 179 -7.88 -5.86 14.07
N THR A 180 -7.75 -4.72 13.39
CA THR A 180 -8.87 -3.95 12.81
C THR A 180 -8.84 -3.99 11.29
N SER A 181 -10.02 -3.91 10.67
CA SER A 181 -10.12 -3.79 9.21
C SER A 181 -9.65 -2.41 8.76
N GLY A 182 -8.83 -2.38 7.70
CA GLY A 182 -8.27 -1.13 7.18
C GLY A 182 -7.34 -1.38 6.00
N SER A 183 -6.58 -0.36 5.61
CA SER A 183 -5.51 -0.50 4.63
C SER A 183 -4.35 -1.31 5.20
N LEU A 184 -3.53 -1.89 4.31
CA LEU A 184 -2.44 -2.79 4.71
C LEU A 184 -1.43 -2.15 5.68
N GLY A 185 -1.17 -0.85 5.56
CA GLY A 185 -0.24 -0.12 6.41
C GLY A 185 -0.83 0.36 7.74
N GLU A 186 -2.15 0.31 7.90
CA GLU A 186 -2.83 0.75 9.13
C GLU A 186 -2.96 -0.36 10.19
N THR A 187 -2.26 -1.47 10.01
CA THR A 187 -2.46 -2.67 10.81
C THR A 187 -2.02 -2.53 12.26
N SER A 188 -0.92 -1.85 12.56
CA SER A 188 -0.45 -1.69 13.95
C SER A 188 0.19 -0.34 14.20
N GLY A 189 -0.46 0.46 15.03
CA GLY A 189 0.08 1.75 15.46
C GLY A 189 1.43 1.62 16.16
N LEU A 190 1.64 0.56 16.93
CA LEU A 190 2.89 0.31 17.66
C LEU A 190 4.07 0.07 16.70
N VAL A 191 3.90 -0.78 15.69
CA VAL A 191 4.97 -1.08 14.73
C VAL A 191 5.29 0.16 13.88
N ILE A 192 4.28 0.95 13.49
CA ILE A 192 4.50 2.20 12.78
C ILE A 192 5.33 3.18 13.61
N LEU A 193 5.01 3.33 14.90
CA LEU A 193 5.76 4.19 15.81
C LEU A 193 7.21 3.70 16.00
N LEU A 194 7.43 2.41 16.15
CA LEU A 194 8.77 1.82 16.28
C LEU A 194 9.60 2.02 15.01
N CYS A 195 9.03 1.75 13.84
CA CYS A 195 9.71 1.95 12.56
C CYS A 195 9.96 3.44 12.28
N GLY A 196 9.03 4.32 12.62
CA GLY A 196 9.21 5.77 12.50
C GLY A 196 10.28 6.31 13.45
N SER A 197 10.33 5.84 14.69
CA SER A 197 11.37 6.24 15.65
C SER A 197 12.76 5.76 15.26
N TYR A 198 12.87 4.67 14.52
CA TYR A 198 14.15 4.20 13.95
C TYR A 198 14.69 5.16 12.87
N LEU A 199 13.80 5.86 12.16
CA LEU A 199 14.19 6.82 11.11
C LEU A 199 14.47 8.22 11.64
N ALA A 200 14.02 8.56 12.85
CA ALA A 200 14.21 9.87 13.50
C ALA A 200 15.58 9.99 14.15
#